data_c2052bca31544153f32338dee4579eb4
#
_entry.id   c2052bca31544153f32338dee4579eb4
#
_cell.length_a   1.000
_cell.length_b   1.000
_cell.length_c   1.000
_cell.angle_alpha   90.00
_cell.angle_beta   90.00
_cell.angle_gamma   90.00
#
_symmetry.space_group_name_H-M   'P 1'
#
loop_
_entity.id
_entity.type
_entity.pdbx_description
1 polymer ?
#
loop_
_entity_poly.entity_id
_entity_poly.type
_entity_poly.pdbx_seq_one_letter_code
_entity_poly.pdbx_strand_id
1 'polypeptide(L)'
;MQVYHNINANFYRFKAQGLKGRYITNAHIEPLLKQLPKEFLYKIIGRSELGKPIYAVKVGKGFKKVLIWSQMHGNESTSTKA
;
A
#
# COMPACT_ATOMS: atom_id res chain seq x y z
N MET A 1 28.64 -9.12 -0.20
CA MET A 1 27.72 -8.74 0.87
C MET A 1 26.34 -9.31 0.62
N GLN A 2 26.04 -10.40 1.32
CA GLN A 2 24.78 -11.10 1.15
C GLN A 2 23.57 -10.28 1.62
N VAL A 3 23.75 -9.42 2.63
CA VAL A 3 22.64 -8.61 3.18
C VAL A 3 22.06 -7.67 2.13
N TYR A 4 22.91 -6.93 1.41
CA TYR A 4 22.42 -6.03 0.35
C TYR A 4 21.78 -6.79 -0.79
N HIS A 5 22.35 -7.93 -1.13
CA HIS A 5 21.79 -8.77 -2.19
C HIS A 5 20.39 -9.27 -1.81
N ASN A 6 20.22 -9.72 -0.57
CA ASN A 6 18.93 -10.17 -0.06
C ASN A 6 17.89 -9.06 -0.01
N ILE A 7 18.29 -7.86 0.40
CA ILE A 7 17.38 -6.70 0.45
C ILE A 7 16.87 -6.35 -0.95
N ASN A 8 17.74 -6.31 -1.95
CA ASN A 8 17.34 -6.03 -3.32
C ASN A 8 16.39 -7.10 -3.87
N ALA A 9 16.70 -8.37 -3.65
CA ALA A 9 15.83 -9.47 -4.08
C ALA A 9 14.47 -9.38 -3.42
N ASN A 10 14.41 -9.09 -2.11
CA ASN A 10 13.16 -8.95 -1.38
C ASN A 10 12.37 -7.73 -1.81
N PHE A 11 13.03 -6.62 -2.15
CA PHE A 11 12.35 -5.42 -2.63
C PHE A 11 11.53 -5.73 -3.89
N TYR A 12 12.13 -6.36 -4.89
CA TYR A 12 11.42 -6.71 -6.12
C TYR A 12 10.31 -7.74 -5.88
N ARG A 13 10.52 -8.64 -4.92
CA ARG A 13 9.53 -9.65 -4.56
C ARG A 13 8.28 -9.06 -3.93
N PHE A 14 8.43 -8.07 -3.03
CA PHE A 14 7.33 -7.49 -2.27
C PHE A 14 6.74 -6.23 -2.88
N LYS A 15 7.39 -5.67 -3.88
CA LYS A 15 6.85 -4.50 -4.58
C LYS A 15 5.53 -4.86 -5.25
N ALA A 16 4.51 -4.04 -5.04
CA ALA A 16 3.21 -4.26 -5.66
C ALA A 16 3.33 -4.19 -7.18
N GLN A 17 2.91 -5.27 -7.83
CA GLN A 17 2.95 -5.34 -9.29
C GLN A 17 1.79 -4.52 -9.87
N GLY A 18 2.06 -3.88 -11.00
CA GLY A 18 1.07 -3.03 -11.67
C GLY A 18 1.05 -1.58 -11.20
N LEU A 19 1.75 -1.27 -10.10
CA LEU A 19 1.89 0.11 -9.64
C LEU A 19 3.15 0.70 -10.21
N LYS A 20 3.01 1.51 -11.24
CA LYS A 20 4.12 2.12 -11.96
C LYS A 20 3.91 3.63 -12.06
N GLY A 21 5.04 4.36 -12.08
CA GLY A 21 5.01 5.80 -12.29
C GLY A 21 4.69 6.58 -11.02
N ARG A 22 4.64 7.89 -11.18
CA ARG A 22 4.43 8.84 -10.08
C ARG A 22 2.96 8.96 -9.68
N TYR A 23 2.07 8.81 -10.64
CA TYR A 23 0.65 9.08 -10.43
C TYR A 23 -0.11 7.78 -10.21
N ILE A 24 -0.35 7.48 -8.94
CA ILE A 24 -1.12 6.30 -8.51
C ILE A 24 -2.47 6.78 -7.98
N THR A 25 -3.55 6.22 -8.49
CA THR A 25 -4.92 6.56 -8.10
C THR A 25 -5.65 5.35 -7.53
N ASN A 26 -6.87 5.55 -7.04
CA ASN A 26 -7.70 4.46 -6.54
C ASN A 26 -7.91 3.37 -7.58
N ALA A 27 -8.06 3.74 -8.85
CA ALA A 27 -8.22 2.76 -9.93
C ALA A 27 -7.02 1.79 -10.02
N HIS A 28 -5.82 2.25 -9.66
CA HIS A 28 -4.64 1.42 -9.64
C HIS A 28 -4.59 0.49 -8.43
N ILE A 29 -5.01 0.96 -7.24
CA ILE A 29 -4.87 0.20 -6.00
C ILE A 29 -6.04 -0.72 -5.70
N GLU A 30 -7.26 -0.40 -6.13
CA GLU A 30 -8.46 -1.19 -5.83
C GLU A 30 -8.34 -2.67 -6.24
N PRO A 31 -7.85 -3.01 -7.43
CA PRO A 31 -7.69 -4.42 -7.78
C PRO A 31 -6.71 -5.15 -6.87
N LEU A 32 -5.66 -4.46 -6.41
CA LEU A 32 -4.66 -5.07 -5.53
C LEU A 32 -5.20 -5.29 -4.13
N LEU A 33 -6.04 -4.39 -3.62
CA LEU A 33 -6.68 -4.56 -2.32
C LEU A 33 -7.54 -5.82 -2.28
N LYS A 34 -8.22 -6.13 -3.37
CA LYS A 34 -9.05 -7.34 -3.47
C LYS A 34 -8.24 -8.62 -3.50
N GLN A 35 -6.96 -8.54 -3.83
CA GLN A 35 -6.04 -9.68 -3.91
C GLN A 35 -5.21 -9.87 -2.64
N LEU A 36 -5.40 -9.04 -1.62
CA LEU A 36 -4.63 -9.15 -0.38
C LEU A 36 -4.89 -10.49 0.32
N PRO A 37 -3.86 -11.09 0.93
CA PRO A 37 -4.04 -12.27 1.77
C PRO A 37 -5.02 -12.02 2.93
N LYS A 38 -5.58 -13.10 3.49
CA LYS A 38 -6.59 -13.02 4.54
C LYS A 38 -6.13 -12.29 5.81
N GLU A 39 -4.82 -12.28 6.06
CA GLU A 39 -4.23 -11.58 7.21
C GLU A 39 -4.36 -10.07 7.09
N PHE A 40 -4.57 -9.57 5.90
CA PHE A 40 -4.76 -8.15 5.63
C PHE A 40 -6.25 -7.86 5.53
N LEU A 41 -6.73 -6.97 6.38
CA LEU A 41 -8.11 -6.52 6.34
C LEU A 41 -8.13 -5.10 5.78
N TYR A 42 -9.01 -4.83 4.82
CA TYR A 42 -9.16 -3.47 4.32
C TYR A 42 -10.60 -3.00 4.41
N LYS A 43 -10.77 -1.72 4.58
CA LYS A 43 -12.09 -1.10 4.63
C LYS A 43 -12.03 0.35 4.17
N ILE A 44 -13.17 0.89 3.81
CA ILE A 44 -13.32 2.31 3.52
C ILE A 44 -13.51 3.05 4.85
N ILE A 45 -12.63 3.99 5.16
CA ILE A 45 -12.68 4.77 6.41
C ILE A 45 -13.19 6.19 6.18
N GLY A 46 -13.38 6.59 4.94
CA GLY A 46 -13.88 7.91 4.62
C GLY A 46 -13.95 8.09 3.11
N ARG A 47 -14.30 9.29 2.69
CA ARG A 47 -14.35 9.63 1.27
C ARG A 47 -13.75 11.01 1.05
N SER A 48 -13.13 11.21 -0.13
CA SER A 48 -12.59 12.49 -0.54
C SER A 48 -13.72 13.45 -0.92
N GLU A 49 -13.37 14.69 -1.23
CA GLU A 49 -14.35 15.68 -1.67
C GLU A 49 -15.12 15.24 -2.93
N LEU A 50 -14.48 14.49 -3.80
CA LEU A 50 -15.11 13.96 -5.01
C LEU A 50 -15.81 12.62 -4.77
N GLY A 51 -15.97 12.19 -3.51
CA GLY A 51 -16.64 10.95 -3.16
C GLY A 51 -15.79 9.69 -3.38
N LYS A 52 -14.52 9.82 -3.66
CA LYS A 52 -13.61 8.66 -3.83
C LYS A 52 -13.33 8.01 -2.48
N PRO A 53 -13.39 6.68 -2.39
CA PRO A 53 -13.13 6.01 -1.13
C PRO A 53 -11.69 6.17 -0.65
N ILE A 54 -11.52 6.32 0.66
CA ILE A 54 -10.23 6.32 1.34
C ILE A 54 -10.13 4.98 2.06
N TYR A 55 -9.15 4.17 1.67
CA TYR A 55 -8.99 2.82 2.21
C TYR A 55 -8.00 2.79 3.36
N ALA A 56 -8.29 1.96 4.35
CA ALA A 56 -7.33 1.58 5.39
C ALA A 56 -7.08 0.09 5.31
N VAL A 57 -5.83 -0.31 5.44
CA VAL A 57 -5.42 -1.70 5.49
C VAL A 57 -4.86 -2.00 6.87
N LYS A 58 -5.39 -3.03 7.52
CA LYS A 58 -4.92 -3.47 8.83
C LYS A 58 -4.20 -4.80 8.70
N VAL A 59 -3.04 -4.91 9.36
CA VAL A 59 -2.26 -6.15 9.40
C VAL A 59 -1.64 -6.30 10.78
N GLY A 60 -1.56 -7.54 11.25
CA GLY A 60 -0.93 -7.86 12.53
C GLY A 60 -1.91 -7.95 13.69
N LYS A 61 -1.41 -8.49 14.82
CA LYS A 61 -2.21 -8.75 16.03
C LYS A 61 -1.50 -8.31 17.32
N GLY A 62 -0.44 -7.53 17.20
CA GLY A 62 0.36 -7.09 18.34
C GLY A 62 -0.36 -6.08 19.23
N PHE A 63 0.19 -5.85 20.41
CA PHE A 63 -0.36 -4.87 21.36
C PHE A 63 -0.16 -3.44 20.91
N LYS A 64 0.95 -3.17 20.25
CA LYS A 64 1.23 -1.83 19.76
C LYS A 64 0.49 -1.60 18.45
N LYS A 65 -0.16 -0.44 18.35
CA LYS A 65 -0.85 -0.03 17.13
C LYS A 65 -0.09 1.12 16.48
N VAL A 66 0.23 0.96 15.20
CA VAL A 66 0.94 1.98 14.43
C VAL A 66 0.04 2.39 13.26
N LEU A 67 -0.16 3.69 13.12
CA LEU A 67 -0.87 4.24 11.96
C LEU A 67 0.15 4.78 10.97
N ILE A 68 0.10 4.30 9.75
CA ILE A 68 0.97 4.72 8.67
C ILE A 68 0.07 5.16 7.51
N TRP A 69 0.39 6.29 6.90
CA TRP A 69 -0.30 6.70 5.70
C TRP A 69 0.70 7.07 4.62
N SER A 70 0.28 6.92 3.37
CA SER A 70 1.12 7.19 2.22
C SER A 70 0.42 8.15 1.26
N GLN A 71 1.20 8.70 0.37
CA GLN A 71 0.72 9.53 -0.73
C GLN A 71 -0.14 10.71 -0.25
N MET A 72 0.28 11.33 0.86
CA MET A 72 -0.35 12.55 1.36
C MET A 72 -0.41 13.62 0.26
N HIS A 73 0.66 13.70 -0.53
CA HIS A 73 0.66 14.45 -1.77
C HIS A 73 0.55 13.47 -2.95
N GLY A 74 -0.35 13.75 -3.87
CA GLY A 74 -0.73 12.80 -4.92
C GLY A 74 0.42 12.33 -5.81
N ASN A 75 1.48 13.12 -5.93
CA ASN A 75 2.63 12.77 -6.76
C ASN A 75 3.76 12.05 -6.01
N GLU A 76 3.55 11.72 -4.74
CA GLU A 76 4.54 11.05 -3.89
C GLU A 76 4.08 9.62 -3.60
N SER A 77 4.23 8.74 -4.60
CA SER A 77 3.63 7.41 -4.59
C SER A 77 4.55 6.29 -4.12
N THR A 78 5.78 6.58 -3.69
CA THR A 78 6.75 5.55 -3.31
C THR A 78 6.24 4.64 -2.20
N SER A 79 5.71 5.22 -1.12
CA SER A 79 5.18 4.44 -0.01
C SER A 79 3.95 3.63 -0.39
N THR A 80 3.11 4.16 -1.28
CA THR A 80 1.92 3.44 -1.76
C THR A 80 2.32 2.19 -2.54
N LYS A 81 3.40 2.27 -3.32
CA LYS A 81 3.91 1.13 -4.07
C LYS A 81 4.55 0.06 -3.18
N ALA A 82 5.06 0.47 -2.04
CA ALA A 82 5.70 -0.45 -1.11
C ALA A 82 4.68 -1.36 -0.44
#